data_47ac6498538f7d619e5aa79097fe111a
#
_entry.id   47ac6498538f7d619e5aa79097fe111a
#
_cell.length_a   1.000
_cell.length_b   1.000
_cell.length_c   1.000
_cell.angle_alpha   90.00
_cell.angle_beta   90.00
_cell.angle_gamma   90.00
#
_symmetry.space_group_name_H-M   'P 1'
#
loop_
_entity.id
_entity.type
_entity.pdbx_description
1 polymer ?
#
loop_
_entity_poly.entity_id
_entity_poly.type
_entity_poly.pdbx_seq_one_letter_code
_entity_poly.pdbx_strand_id
1 'polypeptide(L)'
;MVGFKPGIFDVNAERVSTSQAVQRIKETETRLLCFVVYGQNPNSGTVNMSGATDLAKAIKEEGITTQICFVGSHVSALPLEVLKNESCVDLVLCNEGVYALRNLLKTDIDDTEGLAQIKGIGYRKNGRTVLTAPEQIVSQERMDIDLPGYAWGLLPYDKK
;
A
#
# COMPACT_ATOMS: atom_id res chain seq x y z
N MET A 1 5.84 -15.30 9.35
CA MET A 1 6.20 -13.87 9.40
C MET A 1 7.46 -13.66 8.58
N VAL A 2 7.54 -12.62 7.78
CA VAL A 2 8.70 -12.34 6.90
C VAL A 2 9.80 -11.49 7.57
N GLY A 3 9.80 -11.38 8.90
CA GLY A 3 10.86 -10.67 9.65
C GLY A 3 10.70 -9.14 9.75
N PHE A 4 9.58 -8.58 9.29
CA PHE A 4 9.28 -7.15 9.38
C PHE A 4 8.30 -6.88 10.54
N LYS A 5 8.41 -5.70 11.15
CA LYS A 5 7.46 -5.21 12.15
C LYS A 5 6.45 -4.28 11.47
N PRO A 6 5.23 -4.72 11.15
CA PRO A 6 4.21 -3.85 10.62
C PRO A 6 3.60 -3.00 11.74
N GLY A 7 3.22 -1.76 11.41
CA GLY A 7 2.30 -0.95 12.19
C GLY A 7 1.00 -0.77 11.43
N ILE A 8 -0.12 -0.70 12.11
CA ILE A 8 -1.41 -0.31 11.53
C ILE A 8 -1.76 1.08 12.05
N PHE A 9 -2.12 1.96 11.12
CA PHE A 9 -2.59 3.30 11.41
C PHE A 9 -3.91 3.53 10.67
N ASP A 10 -5.00 3.50 11.41
CA ASP A 10 -6.33 3.76 10.88
C ASP A 10 -6.72 5.22 11.15
N VAL A 11 -6.49 6.07 10.14
CA VAL A 11 -6.74 7.51 10.21
C VAL A 11 -8.21 7.82 10.49
N ASN A 12 -9.13 7.01 9.94
CA ASN A 12 -10.56 7.20 10.11
C ASN A 12 -11.03 6.75 11.50
N ALA A 13 -10.62 5.57 11.94
CA ALA A 13 -10.98 5.05 13.26
C ALA A 13 -10.40 5.91 14.39
N GLU A 14 -9.17 6.39 14.23
CA GLU A 14 -8.51 7.26 15.20
C GLU A 14 -8.95 8.73 15.09
N ARG A 15 -9.76 9.10 14.09
CA ARG A 15 -10.30 10.45 13.85
C ARG A 15 -9.24 11.54 13.85
N VAL A 16 -8.07 11.26 13.29
CA VAL A 16 -6.98 12.23 13.19
C VAL A 16 -7.12 13.06 11.92
N SER A 17 -6.70 14.32 11.99
CA SER A 17 -6.62 15.19 10.81
C SER A 17 -5.45 14.78 9.91
N THR A 18 -5.46 15.21 8.66
CA THR A 18 -4.36 14.99 7.71
C THR A 18 -3.02 15.47 8.26
N SER A 19 -2.98 16.67 8.88
CA SER A 19 -1.76 17.22 9.46
C SER A 19 -1.23 16.37 10.63
N GLN A 20 -2.11 15.87 11.50
CA GLN A 20 -1.73 14.97 12.58
C GLN A 20 -1.24 13.62 12.06
N ALA A 21 -1.86 13.10 10.99
CA ALA A 21 -1.44 11.87 10.34
C ALA A 21 -0.05 12.01 9.73
N VAL A 22 0.20 13.09 9.00
CA VAL A 22 1.51 13.39 8.41
C VAL A 22 2.59 13.51 9.47
N GLN A 23 2.32 14.27 10.56
CA GLN A 23 3.27 14.42 11.67
C GLN A 23 3.63 13.07 12.28
N ARG A 24 2.64 12.22 12.55
CA ARG A 24 2.86 10.88 13.10
C ARG A 24 3.67 9.99 12.15
N ILE A 25 3.40 10.05 10.85
CA ILE A 25 4.16 9.31 9.83
C ILE A 25 5.61 9.80 9.79
N LYS A 26 5.84 11.11 9.88
CA LYS A 26 7.16 11.73 9.90
C LYS A 26 8.02 11.26 11.08
N GLU A 27 7.39 10.99 12.23
CA GLU A 27 8.03 10.47 13.43
C GLU A 27 8.30 8.96 13.36
N THR A 28 7.78 8.30 12.34
CA THR A 28 7.90 6.86 12.18
C THR A 28 8.97 6.57 11.11
N GLU A 29 10.08 5.97 11.52
CA GLU A 29 11.09 5.46 10.58
C GLU A 29 10.55 4.21 9.88
N THR A 30 9.76 4.42 8.82
CA THR A 30 9.17 3.31 8.07
C THR A 30 9.80 3.17 6.68
N ARG A 31 10.02 1.94 6.27
CA ARG A 31 10.57 1.62 4.95
C ARG A 31 9.56 1.77 3.82
N LEU A 32 8.30 1.47 4.10
CA LEU A 32 7.22 1.48 3.13
C LEU A 32 5.91 1.90 3.80
N LEU A 33 5.20 2.83 3.20
CA LEU A 33 3.83 3.18 3.55
C LEU A 33 2.89 2.44 2.61
N CYS A 34 2.10 1.51 3.15
CA CYS A 34 1.12 0.78 2.36
C CYS A 34 -0.29 1.28 2.66
N PHE A 35 -0.90 1.97 1.72
CA PHE A 35 -2.28 2.41 1.78
C PHE A 35 -3.22 1.30 1.32
N VAL A 36 -4.05 0.84 2.24
CA VAL A 36 -5.06 -0.20 1.99
C VAL A 36 -6.39 0.48 1.70
N VAL A 37 -6.72 0.61 0.41
CA VAL A 37 -7.85 1.40 -0.08
C VAL A 37 -8.97 0.48 -0.54
N TYR A 38 -9.67 -0.10 0.42
CA TYR A 38 -10.87 -0.91 0.17
C TYR A 38 -12.13 -0.16 0.61
N GLY A 39 -13.25 -0.50 -0.01
CA GLY A 39 -14.58 -0.08 0.40
C GLY A 39 -15.49 -1.29 0.52
N GLN A 40 -16.69 -1.10 1.07
CA GLN A 40 -17.70 -2.16 1.20
C GLN A 40 -18.20 -2.65 -0.17
N ASN A 41 -18.00 -1.85 -1.22
CA ASN A 41 -18.30 -2.18 -2.60
C ASN A 41 -17.33 -1.42 -3.53
N PRO A 42 -17.27 -1.73 -4.84
CA PRO A 42 -16.36 -1.08 -5.78
C PRO A 42 -16.46 0.46 -5.80
N ASN A 43 -17.67 1.01 -5.70
CA ASN A 43 -17.87 2.47 -5.69
C ASN A 43 -17.28 3.11 -4.43
N SER A 44 -17.42 2.49 -3.26
CA SER A 44 -16.81 2.96 -2.01
C SER A 44 -15.30 2.95 -2.09
N GLY A 45 -14.70 1.97 -2.76
CA GLY A 45 -13.25 1.93 -3.01
C GLY A 45 -12.77 3.13 -3.82
N THR A 46 -13.55 3.56 -4.82
CA THR A 46 -13.26 4.75 -5.63
C THR A 46 -13.37 6.04 -4.81
N VAL A 47 -14.37 6.17 -3.95
CA VAL A 47 -14.52 7.34 -3.06
C VAL A 47 -13.37 7.40 -2.05
N ASN A 48 -13.00 6.27 -1.45
CA ASN A 48 -11.90 6.20 -0.48
C ASN A 48 -10.53 6.52 -1.13
N MET A 49 -10.41 6.34 -2.44
CA MET A 49 -9.20 6.69 -3.21
C MET A 49 -8.84 8.17 -3.06
N SER A 50 -9.82 9.08 -3.12
CA SER A 50 -9.58 10.52 -3.00
C SER A 50 -8.93 10.86 -1.66
N GLY A 51 -9.51 10.41 -0.54
CA GLY A 51 -8.95 10.67 0.79
C GLY A 51 -7.56 10.06 0.99
N ALA A 52 -7.33 8.86 0.46
CA ALA A 52 -6.01 8.22 0.50
C ALA A 52 -4.98 9.00 -0.33
N THR A 53 -5.37 9.47 -1.51
CA THR A 53 -4.51 10.29 -2.38
C THR A 53 -4.19 11.65 -1.76
N ASP A 54 -5.17 12.32 -1.14
CA ASP A 54 -4.96 13.60 -0.46
C ASP A 54 -3.95 13.47 0.69
N LEU A 55 -4.07 12.41 1.48
CA LEU A 55 -3.07 12.12 2.54
C LEU A 55 -1.69 11.81 1.94
N ALA A 56 -1.61 11.00 0.88
CA ALA A 56 -0.36 10.68 0.23
C ALA A 56 0.33 11.92 -0.37
N LYS A 57 -0.43 12.85 -0.95
CA LYS A 57 0.07 14.16 -1.43
C LYS A 57 0.65 14.97 -0.27
N ALA A 58 -0.11 15.12 0.82
CA ALA A 58 0.35 15.87 1.99
C ALA A 58 1.64 15.27 2.59
N ILE A 59 1.81 13.94 2.59
CA ILE A 59 3.03 13.27 3.02
C ILE A 59 4.22 13.68 2.13
N LYS A 60 4.04 13.66 0.81
CA LYS A 60 5.11 14.04 -0.14
C LYS A 60 5.44 15.53 -0.08
N GLU A 61 4.43 16.41 0.10
CA GLU A 61 4.59 17.86 0.27
C GLU A 61 5.40 18.23 1.51
N GLU A 62 5.30 17.43 2.59
CA GLU A 62 6.14 17.55 3.79
C GLU A 62 7.58 17.02 3.62
N GLY A 63 7.95 16.62 2.41
CA GLY A 63 9.30 16.15 2.09
C GLY A 63 9.61 14.74 2.59
N ILE A 64 8.59 13.96 2.96
CA ILE A 64 8.79 12.56 3.36
C ILE A 64 9.05 11.71 2.12
N THR A 65 10.26 11.14 2.05
CA THR A 65 10.74 10.40 0.88
C THR A 65 10.36 8.92 0.88
N THR A 66 9.80 8.43 1.98
CA THR A 66 9.34 7.02 2.08
C THR A 66 8.47 6.64 0.89
N GLN A 67 8.73 5.47 0.32
CA GLN A 67 7.96 4.93 -0.78
C GLN A 67 6.51 4.67 -0.36
N ILE A 68 5.58 5.12 -1.17
CA ILE A 68 4.14 4.97 -0.96
C ILE A 68 3.58 3.95 -1.94
N CYS A 69 2.99 2.89 -1.42
CA CYS A 69 2.36 1.84 -2.19
C CYS A 69 0.85 1.80 -1.91
N PHE A 70 0.06 1.62 -2.94
CA PHE A 70 -1.39 1.49 -2.81
C PHE A 70 -1.84 0.06 -3.17
N VAL A 71 -2.81 -0.46 -2.41
CA VAL A 71 -3.51 -1.73 -2.69
C VAL A 71 -5.01 -1.54 -2.48
N GLY A 72 -5.83 -2.12 -3.34
CA GLY A 72 -7.29 -2.04 -3.24
C GLY A 72 -8.00 -2.33 -4.54
N SER A 73 -9.33 -2.34 -4.51
CA SER A 73 -10.16 -2.68 -5.66
C SER A 73 -10.00 -1.72 -6.83
N HIS A 74 -10.00 -0.40 -6.55
CA HIS A 74 -9.79 0.63 -7.56
C HIS A 74 -8.39 0.53 -8.18
N VAL A 75 -7.37 0.38 -7.34
CA VAL A 75 -5.97 0.24 -7.74
C VAL A 75 -5.75 -0.99 -8.62
N SER A 76 -6.37 -2.11 -8.26
CA SER A 76 -6.28 -3.36 -9.04
C SER A 76 -6.98 -3.27 -10.40
N ALA A 77 -8.07 -2.49 -10.48
CA ALA A 77 -8.78 -2.28 -11.75
C ALA A 77 -8.03 -1.33 -12.70
N LEU A 78 -7.39 -0.29 -12.17
CA LEU A 78 -6.79 0.80 -12.94
C LEU A 78 -5.34 1.12 -12.51
N PRO A 79 -4.44 0.12 -12.40
CA PRO A 79 -3.12 0.31 -11.79
C PRO A 79 -2.24 1.33 -12.54
N LEU A 80 -2.28 1.31 -13.87
CA LEU A 80 -1.48 2.24 -14.69
C LEU A 80 -2.04 3.66 -14.66
N GLU A 81 -3.36 3.81 -14.55
CA GLU A 81 -4.00 5.13 -14.43
C GLU A 81 -3.68 5.77 -13.08
N VAL A 82 -3.75 5.00 -12.00
CA VAL A 82 -3.34 5.47 -10.67
C VAL A 82 -1.90 5.97 -10.70
N LEU A 83 -0.97 5.19 -11.21
CA LEU A 83 0.43 5.60 -11.31
C LEU A 83 0.63 6.81 -12.24
N LYS A 84 -0.13 6.91 -13.32
CA LYS A 84 -0.01 8.02 -14.28
C LYS A 84 -0.53 9.33 -13.69
N ASN A 85 -1.67 9.28 -12.99
CA ASN A 85 -2.38 10.46 -12.54
C ASN A 85 -1.94 10.91 -11.13
N GLU A 86 -1.49 9.99 -10.28
CA GLU A 86 -1.15 10.27 -8.89
C GLU A 86 0.37 10.15 -8.66
N SER A 87 1.07 11.27 -8.80
CA SER A 87 2.54 11.32 -8.63
C SER A 87 3.01 10.98 -7.21
N CYS A 88 2.13 11.14 -6.22
CA CYS A 88 2.39 10.77 -4.82
C CYS A 88 2.40 9.26 -4.56
N VAL A 89 1.91 8.45 -5.49
CA VAL A 89 1.91 6.98 -5.40
C VAL A 89 3.11 6.44 -6.15
N ASP A 90 4.03 5.78 -5.47
CA ASP A 90 5.26 5.23 -6.07
C ASP A 90 5.04 3.83 -6.65
N LEU A 91 4.23 3.02 -5.95
CA LEU A 91 3.99 1.60 -6.23
C LEU A 91 2.49 1.29 -6.13
N VAL A 92 2.03 0.32 -6.90
CA VAL A 92 0.70 -0.27 -6.75
C VAL A 92 0.81 -1.79 -6.65
N LEU A 93 -0.02 -2.39 -5.79
CA LEU A 93 -0.16 -3.84 -5.71
C LEU A 93 -1.49 -4.23 -6.34
N CYS A 94 -1.45 -5.20 -7.24
CA CYS A 94 -2.63 -5.72 -7.91
C CYS A 94 -3.23 -6.89 -7.15
N ASN A 95 -4.52 -7.11 -7.33
CA ASN A 95 -5.31 -8.13 -6.65
C ASN A 95 -5.25 -7.98 -5.12
N GLU A 96 -5.08 -9.08 -4.40
CA GLU A 96 -4.96 -9.11 -2.93
C GLU A 96 -3.66 -8.49 -2.41
N GLY A 97 -2.63 -8.40 -3.26
CA GLY A 97 -1.33 -7.86 -2.93
C GLY A 97 -0.48 -8.70 -1.97
N VAL A 98 -0.97 -9.83 -1.48
CA VAL A 98 -0.33 -10.63 -0.40
C VAL A 98 1.07 -11.09 -0.79
N TYR A 99 1.19 -11.83 -1.87
CA TYR A 99 2.49 -12.32 -2.33
C TYR A 99 3.35 -11.22 -2.92
N ALA A 100 2.73 -10.27 -3.63
CA ALA A 100 3.41 -9.10 -4.17
C ALA A 100 4.05 -8.27 -3.06
N LEU A 101 3.32 -7.94 -1.99
CA LEU A 101 3.86 -7.23 -0.82
C LEU A 101 4.97 -8.03 -0.13
N ARG A 102 4.78 -9.33 0.09
CA ARG A 102 5.81 -10.19 0.68
C ARG A 102 7.10 -10.18 -0.12
N ASN A 103 7.01 -10.24 -1.45
CA ASN A 103 8.16 -10.23 -2.33
C ASN A 103 8.81 -8.84 -2.41
N LEU A 104 7.99 -7.77 -2.44
CA LEU A 104 8.44 -6.38 -2.40
C LEU A 104 9.26 -6.09 -1.14
N LEU A 105 8.79 -6.53 0.03
CA LEU A 105 9.51 -6.33 1.30
C LEU A 105 10.87 -7.04 1.36
N LYS A 106 11.10 -8.08 0.56
CA LYS A 106 12.37 -8.80 0.47
C LYS A 106 13.34 -8.20 -0.56
N THR A 107 12.85 -7.30 -1.39
CA THR A 107 13.61 -6.65 -2.47
C THR A 107 14.02 -5.25 -2.02
N ASP A 108 15.10 -4.73 -2.54
CA ASP A 108 15.40 -3.31 -2.42
C ASP A 108 14.38 -2.53 -3.26
N ILE A 109 13.53 -1.74 -2.56
CA ILE A 109 12.43 -1.02 -3.21
C ILE A 109 12.90 0.16 -4.09
N ASP A 110 14.15 0.55 -3.99
CA ASP A 110 14.78 1.57 -4.83
C ASP A 110 15.48 0.96 -6.05
N ASP A 111 15.63 -0.37 -6.08
CA ASP A 111 16.20 -1.10 -7.23
C ASP A 111 15.12 -1.43 -8.26
N THR A 112 15.03 -0.64 -9.34
CA THR A 112 14.06 -0.85 -10.41
C THR A 112 14.23 -2.15 -11.18
N GLU A 113 15.42 -2.74 -11.24
CA GLU A 113 15.64 -4.04 -11.85
C GLU A 113 15.13 -5.17 -10.95
N GLY A 114 15.33 -5.06 -9.65
CA GLY A 114 14.72 -5.95 -8.66
C GLY A 114 13.20 -5.88 -8.68
N LEU A 115 12.62 -4.68 -8.77
CA LEU A 115 11.18 -4.50 -8.90
C LEU A 115 10.60 -5.20 -10.14
N ALA A 116 11.33 -5.21 -11.25
CA ALA A 116 10.89 -5.88 -12.49
C ALA A 116 10.70 -7.40 -12.35
N GLN A 117 11.31 -8.01 -11.34
CA GLN A 117 11.19 -9.46 -11.07
C GLN A 117 10.00 -9.80 -10.17
N ILE A 118 9.38 -8.81 -9.54
CA ILE A 118 8.22 -9.02 -8.66
C ILE A 118 6.95 -9.03 -9.51
N LYS A 119 6.14 -10.07 -9.34
CA LYS A 119 4.83 -10.16 -10.00
C LYS A 119 3.76 -9.37 -9.25
N GLY A 120 2.75 -8.90 -9.96
CA GLY A 120 1.57 -8.26 -9.40
C GLY A 120 1.80 -6.85 -8.88
N ILE A 121 2.83 -6.15 -9.36
CA ILE A 121 3.09 -4.76 -9.01
C ILE A 121 3.10 -3.84 -10.23
N GLY A 122 2.77 -2.58 -9.99
CA GLY A 122 3.05 -1.49 -10.91
C GLY A 122 3.97 -0.46 -10.27
N TYR A 123 4.83 0.17 -11.06
CA TYR A 123 5.79 1.18 -10.62
C TYR A 123 6.22 2.08 -11.79
N ARG A 124 7.07 3.10 -11.50
CA ARG A 124 7.66 3.95 -12.55
C ARG A 124 9.11 3.57 -12.80
N LYS A 125 9.47 3.43 -14.07
CA LYS A 125 10.83 3.23 -14.54
C LYS A 125 11.13 4.25 -15.64
N ASN A 126 12.12 5.11 -15.43
CA ASN A 126 12.52 6.14 -16.38
C ASN A 126 11.34 7.02 -16.87
N GLY A 127 10.47 7.44 -15.94
CA GLY A 127 9.31 8.28 -16.23
C GLY A 127 8.13 7.54 -16.92
N ARG A 128 8.23 6.23 -17.15
CA ARG A 128 7.15 5.41 -17.69
C ARG A 128 6.53 4.52 -16.61
N THR A 129 5.23 4.33 -16.69
CA THR A 129 4.53 3.37 -15.84
C THR A 129 4.72 1.96 -16.39
N VAL A 130 5.07 1.03 -15.52
CA VAL A 130 5.31 -0.39 -15.82
C VAL A 130 4.38 -1.22 -14.96
N LEU A 131 3.77 -2.25 -15.55
CA LEU A 131 3.00 -3.27 -14.83
C LEU A 131 3.69 -4.62 -15.08
N THR A 132 4.02 -5.32 -14.01
CA THR A 132 4.63 -6.64 -14.09
C THR A 132 3.59 -7.74 -14.39
N ALA A 133 4.05 -8.95 -14.67
CA ALA A 133 3.16 -10.09 -14.85
C ALA A 133 2.25 -10.28 -13.61
N PRO A 134 1.01 -10.76 -13.77
CA PRO A 134 0.11 -10.99 -12.65
C PRO A 134 0.72 -11.95 -11.61
N GLU A 135 0.52 -11.63 -10.35
CA GLU A 135 0.83 -12.56 -9.25
C GLU A 135 -0.38 -13.47 -9.02
N GLN A 136 -0.11 -14.68 -8.54
CA GLN A 136 -1.17 -15.60 -8.14
C GLN A 136 -1.86 -15.11 -6.86
N ILE A 137 -3.15 -15.38 -6.75
CA ILE A 137 -3.90 -15.19 -5.50
C ILE A 137 -3.56 -16.31 -4.51
N VAL A 138 -3.85 -16.08 -3.23
CA VAL A 138 -3.69 -17.12 -2.20
C VAL A 138 -4.71 -18.22 -2.46
N SER A 139 -4.25 -19.44 -2.73
CA SER A 139 -5.15 -20.57 -2.95
C SER A 139 -5.80 -21.01 -1.64
N GLN A 140 -6.95 -21.69 -1.75
CA GLN A 140 -7.70 -22.15 -0.58
C GLN A 140 -6.85 -23.06 0.32
N GLU A 141 -6.03 -23.95 -0.26
CA GLU A 141 -5.15 -24.86 0.47
C GLU A 141 -3.99 -24.14 1.20
N ARG A 142 -3.67 -22.93 0.75
CA ARG A 142 -2.60 -22.11 1.32
C ARG A 142 -3.11 -21.07 2.31
N MET A 143 -4.42 -20.87 2.42
CA MET A 143 -5.01 -19.78 3.17
C MET A 143 -4.60 -19.80 4.65
N ASP A 144 -4.64 -20.93 5.31
CA ASP A 144 -4.28 -21.07 6.73
C ASP A 144 -2.77 -20.87 6.99
N ILE A 145 -1.94 -21.09 5.96
CA ILE A 145 -0.49 -20.98 6.07
C ILE A 145 -0.03 -19.55 5.75
N ASP A 146 -0.54 -18.99 4.65
CA ASP A 146 -0.07 -17.70 4.11
C ASP A 146 -0.89 -16.51 4.66
N LEU A 147 -2.11 -16.77 5.16
CA LEU A 147 -2.98 -15.81 5.83
C LEU A 147 -3.44 -16.36 7.20
N PRO A 148 -2.54 -16.51 8.18
CA PRO A 148 -2.81 -17.22 9.44
C PRO A 148 -3.75 -16.48 10.40
N GLY A 149 -4.62 -15.63 9.90
CA GLY A 149 -5.63 -14.88 10.66
C GLY A 149 -5.32 -13.40 10.76
N TYR A 150 -6.09 -12.72 11.60
CA TYR A 150 -6.02 -11.27 11.77
C TYR A 150 -5.00 -10.87 12.84
N ALA A 151 -4.24 -9.82 12.56
CA ALA A 151 -3.28 -9.24 13.51
C ALA A 151 -3.98 -8.28 14.51
N TRP A 152 -4.93 -8.81 15.28
CA TRP A 152 -5.75 -8.04 16.21
C TRP A 152 -4.92 -7.16 17.15
N GLY A 153 -3.77 -7.66 17.62
CA GLY A 153 -2.89 -6.91 18.52
C GLY A 153 -2.23 -5.67 17.92
N LEU A 154 -2.37 -5.45 16.60
CA LEU A 154 -1.88 -4.23 15.95
C LEU A 154 -2.96 -3.14 15.84
N LEU A 155 -4.21 -3.46 16.11
CA LEU A 155 -5.31 -2.51 16.03
C LEU A 155 -5.41 -1.68 17.31
N PRO A 156 -5.71 -0.37 17.21
CA PRO A 156 -5.77 0.54 18.35
C PRO A 156 -7.09 0.42 19.12
N TYR A 157 -7.41 -0.76 19.67
CA TYR A 157 -8.67 -0.99 20.40
C TYR A 157 -8.85 -0.11 21.63
N ASP A 158 -7.76 0.29 22.26
CA ASP A 158 -7.78 1.07 23.50
C ASP A 158 -7.98 2.58 23.29
N LYS A 159 -7.99 3.02 22.04
CA LYS A 159 -8.23 4.43 21.68
C LYS A 159 -9.72 4.63 21.42
N LYS A 160 -10.48 4.87 22.49
CA LYS A 160 -11.87 5.32 22.42
C LYS A 160 -11.95 6.85 22.42
#